data_d43ee88ff7549f418921b18e2b7b47aa
#
_entry.id   d43ee88ff7549f418921b18e2b7b47aa
#
_cell.length_a   1.000
_cell.length_b   1.000
_cell.length_c   1.000
_cell.angle_alpha   90.00
_cell.angle_beta   90.00
_cell.angle_gamma   90.00
#
_symmetry.space_group_name_H-M   'P 1'
#
loop_
_entity.id
_entity.type
_entity.pdbx_description
1 polymer ?
#
loop_
_entity_poly.entity_id
_entity_poly.type
_entity_poly.pdbx_seq_one_letter_code
_entity_poly.pdbx_strand_id
1 'polypeptide(L)'
;MESQVGYERLFDPQDIFFSTTDLKGVIQNTNRTFDTLSRYSRERLIGAPHNIIRHLDMPAGLFRLIWDDLQTRRPACGYITNRAVDGLDYRVFATIVPLRQGYLSVRIKPMDGATRDRVEETYRRVRAKERDLQARGASRHQLGEFGGRELAAELAALGFPSLHDMTLVTLPREVAALVTAGVRVPAAAPEGLGAVARILNAVAAMEKD
;
A
#
# COMPACT_ATOMS: atom_id res chain seq x y z
N MET A 1 1.52 -21.22 22.38
CA MET A 1 2.05 -20.51 21.19
C MET A 1 2.06 -19.05 21.55
N GLU A 2 3.22 -18.54 21.94
CA GLU A 2 3.42 -17.15 22.30
C GLU A 2 3.15 -16.27 21.10
N SER A 3 2.24 -15.31 21.28
CA SER A 3 2.04 -14.22 20.32
C SER A 3 3.34 -13.41 20.30
N GLN A 4 4.12 -13.55 19.22
CA GLN A 4 5.20 -12.61 18.97
C GLN A 4 4.55 -11.23 18.80
N VAL A 5 4.71 -10.38 19.80
CA VAL A 5 4.50 -8.93 19.66
C VAL A 5 5.54 -8.48 18.64
N GLY A 6 5.10 -8.29 17.41
CA GLY A 6 5.99 -7.89 16.32
C GLY A 6 6.62 -6.55 16.63
N TYR A 7 7.93 -6.48 16.67
CA TYR A 7 8.65 -5.22 16.77
C TYR A 7 8.42 -4.45 15.47
N GLU A 8 7.76 -3.29 15.57
CA GLU A 8 7.52 -2.42 14.43
C GLU A 8 8.75 -1.56 14.16
N ARG A 9 9.20 -1.52 12.90
CA ARG A 9 10.21 -0.56 12.45
C ARG A 9 9.55 0.79 12.23
N LEU A 10 9.89 1.74 13.08
CA LEU A 10 9.48 3.13 12.93
C LEU A 10 10.35 3.83 11.90
N PHE A 11 9.76 4.78 11.18
CA PHE A 11 10.43 5.65 10.23
C PHE A 11 9.84 7.05 10.27
N ASP A 12 10.58 8.03 9.75
CA ASP A 12 10.19 9.44 9.80
C ASP A 12 9.13 9.73 8.72
N PRO A 13 8.18 10.67 8.95
CA PRO A 13 7.29 11.17 7.90
C PRO A 13 8.00 11.71 6.65
N GLN A 14 9.26 12.17 6.78
CA GLN A 14 10.10 12.58 5.66
C GLN A 14 10.59 11.40 4.80
N ASP A 15 10.52 10.19 5.30
CA ASP A 15 10.96 8.98 4.61
C ASP A 15 9.93 8.54 3.57
N ILE A 16 9.95 9.20 2.42
CA ILE A 16 9.15 8.81 1.26
C ILE A 16 9.94 7.78 0.45
N PHE A 17 9.36 6.63 0.20
CA PHE A 17 10.02 5.58 -0.57
C PHE A 17 9.14 5.04 -1.67
N PHE A 18 9.78 4.63 -2.75
CA PHE A 18 9.07 4.18 -3.94
C PHE A 18 9.73 2.97 -4.59
N SER A 19 8.94 2.28 -5.39
CA SER A 19 9.39 1.25 -6.31
C SER A 19 8.63 1.37 -7.63
N THR A 20 9.28 0.98 -8.72
CA THR A 20 8.60 0.71 -9.98
C THR A 20 8.60 -0.78 -10.26
N THR A 21 7.55 -1.25 -10.92
CA THR A 21 7.43 -2.64 -11.35
C THR A 21 7.03 -2.70 -12.82
N ASP A 22 7.24 -3.85 -13.44
CA ASP A 22 6.60 -4.16 -14.72
C ASP A 22 5.09 -4.46 -14.53
N LEU A 23 4.41 -4.82 -15.63
CA LEU A 23 2.97 -5.17 -15.61
C LEU A 23 2.66 -6.47 -14.84
N LYS A 24 3.67 -7.29 -14.53
CA LYS A 24 3.53 -8.50 -13.73
C LYS A 24 3.81 -8.26 -12.24
N GLY A 25 4.16 -7.03 -11.86
CA GLY A 25 4.51 -6.69 -10.48
C GLY A 25 5.94 -7.10 -10.10
N VAL A 26 6.83 -7.30 -11.07
CA VAL A 26 8.26 -7.56 -10.84
C VAL A 26 8.98 -6.23 -10.68
N ILE A 27 9.72 -6.08 -9.58
CA ILE A 27 10.44 -4.85 -9.21
C ILE A 27 11.50 -4.52 -10.25
N GLN A 28 11.45 -3.31 -10.80
CA GLN A 28 12.40 -2.78 -11.77
C GLN A 28 13.34 -1.74 -11.14
N ASN A 29 12.84 -0.99 -10.17
CA ASN A 29 13.64 0.02 -9.46
C ASN A 29 13.10 0.29 -8.06
N THR A 30 13.99 0.74 -7.16
CA THR A 30 13.69 1.19 -5.80
C THR A 30 14.54 2.41 -5.47
N ASN A 31 14.14 3.22 -4.50
CA ASN A 31 15.03 4.23 -3.95
C ASN A 31 15.74 3.70 -2.69
N ARG A 32 16.78 4.43 -2.26
CA ARG A 32 17.61 4.07 -1.11
C ARG A 32 16.78 3.87 0.18
N THR A 33 15.76 4.70 0.40
CA THR A 33 14.88 4.59 1.56
C THR A 33 14.13 3.26 1.58
N PHE A 34 13.65 2.78 0.40
CA PHE A 34 13.04 1.47 0.28
C PHE A 34 14.01 0.35 0.67
N ASP A 35 15.24 0.38 0.15
CA ASP A 35 16.26 -0.62 0.43
C ASP A 35 16.60 -0.63 1.94
N THR A 36 16.74 0.56 2.53
CA THR A 36 17.04 0.73 3.97
C THR A 36 15.92 0.22 4.87
N LEU A 37 14.65 0.52 4.57
CA LEU A 37 13.53 0.10 5.41
C LEU A 37 13.21 -1.39 5.26
N SER A 38 13.26 -1.91 4.05
CA SER A 38 13.00 -3.33 3.80
C SER A 38 14.16 -4.24 4.23
N ARG A 39 15.38 -3.68 4.42
CA ARG A 39 16.61 -4.41 4.70
C ARG A 39 17.01 -5.45 3.65
N TYR A 40 16.33 -5.46 2.51
CA TYR A 40 16.78 -6.24 1.35
C TYR A 40 17.89 -5.48 0.62
N SER A 41 18.87 -6.20 0.11
CA SER A 41 19.82 -5.61 -0.82
C SER A 41 19.13 -5.32 -2.17
N ARG A 42 19.63 -4.31 -2.87
CA ARG A 42 19.07 -3.91 -4.17
C ARG A 42 19.10 -5.06 -5.18
N GLU A 43 20.16 -5.88 -5.15
CA GLU A 43 20.31 -7.05 -6.03
C GLU A 43 19.23 -8.11 -5.78
N ARG A 44 18.74 -8.23 -4.54
CA ARG A 44 17.63 -9.13 -4.19
C ARG A 44 16.26 -8.56 -4.51
N LEU A 45 16.14 -7.24 -4.56
CA LEU A 45 14.88 -6.56 -4.87
C LEU A 45 14.62 -6.52 -6.36
N ILE A 46 15.62 -6.11 -7.15
CA ILE A 46 15.45 -5.99 -8.61
C ILE A 46 15.24 -7.38 -9.23
N GLY A 47 14.17 -7.51 -10.01
CA GLY A 47 13.74 -8.78 -10.60
C GLY A 47 12.92 -9.68 -9.67
N ALA A 48 12.78 -9.34 -8.40
CA ALA A 48 11.89 -10.06 -7.49
C ALA A 48 10.43 -9.60 -7.65
N PRO A 49 9.44 -10.50 -7.41
CA PRO A 49 8.05 -10.09 -7.33
C PRO A 49 7.85 -9.18 -6.11
N HIS A 50 7.02 -8.13 -6.27
CA HIS A 50 6.84 -7.10 -5.24
C HIS A 50 6.31 -7.64 -3.90
N ASN A 51 5.67 -8.81 -3.91
CA ASN A 51 5.20 -9.47 -2.69
C ASN A 51 6.32 -10.01 -1.79
N ILE A 52 7.60 -9.86 -2.18
CA ILE A 52 8.77 -10.23 -1.34
C ILE A 52 8.74 -9.52 0.01
N ILE A 53 8.17 -8.33 0.09
CA ILE A 53 8.04 -7.54 1.32
C ILE A 53 6.66 -7.65 1.98
N ARG A 54 5.74 -8.44 1.42
CA ARG A 54 4.37 -8.50 1.92
C ARG A 54 4.29 -9.23 3.26
N HIS A 55 3.67 -8.61 4.26
CA HIS A 55 3.34 -9.30 5.50
C HIS A 55 2.28 -10.39 5.27
N LEU A 56 2.42 -11.54 5.94
CA LEU A 56 1.54 -12.70 5.73
C LEU A 56 0.09 -12.46 6.19
N ASP A 57 -0.11 -11.51 7.09
CA ASP A 57 -1.42 -11.16 7.62
C ASP A 57 -2.18 -10.15 6.76
N MET A 58 -1.56 -9.63 5.70
CA MET A 58 -2.27 -8.80 4.74
C MET A 58 -3.25 -9.64 3.92
N PRO A 59 -4.56 -9.26 3.87
CA PRO A 59 -5.56 -10.06 3.18
C PRO A 59 -5.28 -10.17 1.67
N ALA A 60 -5.53 -11.34 1.11
CA ALA A 60 -5.42 -11.57 -0.33
C ALA A 60 -6.40 -10.69 -1.10
N GLY A 61 -7.58 -10.46 -0.54
CA GLY A 61 -8.62 -9.61 -1.10
C GLY A 61 -8.20 -8.17 -1.36
N LEU A 62 -7.37 -7.58 -0.47
CA LEU A 62 -6.86 -6.23 -0.71
C LEU A 62 -6.07 -6.16 -2.02
N PHE A 63 -5.17 -7.10 -2.23
CA PHE A 63 -4.35 -7.11 -3.45
C PHE A 63 -5.18 -7.44 -4.68
N ARG A 64 -6.24 -8.24 -4.55
CA ARG A 64 -7.20 -8.47 -5.63
C ARG A 64 -7.86 -7.15 -6.04
N LEU A 65 -8.42 -6.38 -5.11
CA LEU A 65 -9.05 -5.09 -5.38
C LEU A 65 -8.05 -4.06 -5.94
N ILE A 66 -6.82 -4.03 -5.41
CA ILE A 66 -5.75 -3.18 -5.97
C ILE A 66 -5.49 -3.53 -7.43
N TRP A 67 -5.34 -4.81 -7.76
CA TRP A 67 -5.11 -5.23 -9.15
C TRP A 67 -6.29 -4.92 -10.07
N ASP A 68 -7.53 -5.08 -9.59
CA ASP A 68 -8.74 -4.76 -10.37
C ASP A 68 -8.77 -3.26 -10.74
N ASP A 69 -8.42 -2.36 -9.81
CA ASP A 69 -8.30 -0.93 -10.11
C ASP A 69 -7.15 -0.62 -11.07
N LEU A 70 -5.96 -1.18 -10.84
CA LEU A 70 -4.79 -0.93 -11.67
C LEU A 70 -4.98 -1.41 -13.11
N GLN A 71 -5.66 -2.54 -13.34
CA GLN A 71 -5.97 -3.06 -14.66
C GLN A 71 -6.93 -2.15 -15.44
N THR A 72 -7.80 -1.43 -14.74
CA THR A 72 -8.67 -0.39 -15.32
C THR A 72 -8.03 0.99 -15.36
N ARG A 73 -6.70 1.08 -15.17
CA ARG A 73 -5.91 2.31 -15.21
C ARG A 73 -6.26 3.31 -14.10
N ARG A 74 -6.87 2.86 -13.03
CA ARG A 74 -7.17 3.67 -11.83
C ARG A 74 -6.04 3.54 -10.81
N PRO A 75 -5.65 4.61 -10.10
CA PRO A 75 -4.77 4.51 -8.95
C PRO A 75 -5.48 3.78 -7.80
N ALA A 76 -4.70 3.10 -6.97
CA ALA A 76 -5.19 2.42 -5.78
C ALA A 76 -4.34 2.78 -4.57
N CYS A 77 -4.97 2.97 -3.40
CA CYS A 77 -4.29 3.17 -2.13
C CYS A 77 -4.66 2.10 -1.11
N GLY A 78 -3.80 1.94 -0.12
CA GLY A 78 -4.08 1.06 1.02
C GLY A 78 -3.11 1.25 2.17
N TYR A 79 -3.59 0.97 3.38
CA TYR A 79 -2.76 0.81 4.56
C TYR A 79 -2.14 -0.59 4.51
N ILE A 80 -0.84 -0.67 4.36
CA ILE A 80 -0.16 -1.94 4.11
C ILE A 80 0.90 -2.17 5.18
N THR A 81 0.84 -3.33 5.82
CA THR A 81 1.95 -3.83 6.63
C THR A 81 2.89 -4.62 5.74
N ASN A 82 4.14 -4.23 5.73
CA ASN A 82 5.22 -4.95 5.09
C ASN A 82 6.10 -5.63 6.14
N ARG A 83 6.88 -6.61 5.72
CA ARG A 83 7.88 -7.26 6.55
C ARG A 83 9.27 -7.11 5.92
N ALA A 84 10.20 -6.59 6.70
CA ALA A 84 11.59 -6.51 6.31
C ALA A 84 12.27 -7.90 6.41
N VAL A 85 13.43 -8.06 5.77
CA VAL A 85 14.15 -9.35 5.77
C VAL A 85 14.62 -9.78 7.16
N ASP A 86 14.81 -8.83 8.07
CA ASP A 86 15.19 -9.09 9.46
C ASP A 86 14.00 -9.41 10.38
N GLY A 87 12.79 -9.54 9.81
CA GLY A 87 11.57 -9.92 10.52
C GLY A 87 10.80 -8.78 11.17
N LEU A 88 11.29 -7.54 11.12
CA LEU A 88 10.55 -6.39 11.61
C LEU A 88 9.46 -5.98 10.63
N ASP A 89 8.31 -5.60 11.16
CA ASP A 89 7.19 -5.09 10.37
C ASP A 89 7.27 -3.56 10.25
N TYR A 90 6.74 -3.00 9.18
CA TYR A 90 6.57 -1.56 9.01
C TYR A 90 5.28 -1.26 8.25
N ARG A 91 4.55 -0.26 8.79
CA ARG A 91 3.24 0.14 8.25
C ARG A 91 3.40 1.33 7.34
N VAL A 92 2.76 1.26 6.19
CA VAL A 92 2.79 2.31 5.19
C VAL A 92 1.39 2.64 4.68
N PHE A 93 1.19 3.86 4.25
CA PHE A 93 0.15 4.20 3.31
C PHE A 93 0.75 4.13 1.92
N ALA A 94 0.31 3.16 1.13
CA ALA A 94 0.82 2.91 -0.21
C ALA A 94 -0.14 3.47 -1.25
N THR A 95 0.40 4.25 -2.19
CA THR A 95 -0.30 4.71 -3.40
C THR A 95 0.33 4.03 -4.59
N ILE A 96 -0.46 3.30 -5.38
CA ILE A 96 0.00 2.62 -6.59
C ILE A 96 -0.66 3.27 -7.80
N VAL A 97 0.16 3.67 -8.76
CA VAL A 97 -0.27 4.39 -9.96
C VAL A 97 0.13 3.60 -11.20
N PRO A 98 -0.81 3.35 -12.13
CA PRO A 98 -0.48 2.70 -13.39
C PRO A 98 0.35 3.61 -14.28
N LEU A 99 1.49 3.11 -14.74
CA LEU A 99 2.36 3.69 -15.76
C LEU A 99 2.10 3.05 -17.12
N ARG A 100 2.73 3.58 -18.16
CA ARG A 100 2.60 3.03 -19.53
C ARG A 100 3.06 1.57 -19.61
N GLN A 101 4.14 1.20 -18.91
CA GLN A 101 4.77 -0.12 -18.98
C GLN A 101 4.94 -0.77 -17.60
N GLY A 102 4.05 -0.48 -16.66
CA GLY A 102 4.14 -1.03 -15.30
C GLY A 102 3.42 -0.19 -14.29
N TYR A 103 3.94 -0.18 -13.07
CA TYR A 103 3.35 0.52 -11.94
C TYR A 103 4.40 1.27 -11.14
N LEU A 104 4.03 2.45 -10.63
CA LEU A 104 4.79 3.17 -9.63
C LEU A 104 4.04 3.01 -8.29
N SER A 105 4.74 2.61 -7.26
CA SER A 105 4.21 2.60 -5.91
C SER A 105 5.01 3.52 -5.01
N VAL A 106 4.32 4.48 -4.40
CA VAL A 106 4.86 5.42 -3.41
C VAL A 106 4.33 5.05 -2.05
N ARG A 107 5.16 5.14 -1.05
CA ARG A 107 4.83 4.82 0.34
C ARG A 107 5.24 5.95 1.24
N ILE A 108 4.35 6.28 2.14
CA ILE A 108 4.52 7.28 3.18
C ILE A 108 4.15 6.66 4.53
N LYS A 109 4.57 7.30 5.59
CA LYS A 109 4.07 6.98 6.93
C LYS A 109 2.58 7.30 7.00
N PRO A 110 1.72 6.37 7.48
CA PRO A 110 0.31 6.67 7.70
C PRO A 110 0.14 7.78 8.74
N MET A 111 -0.59 8.82 8.39
CA MET A 111 -0.79 10.00 9.24
C MET A 111 -2.21 10.06 9.83
N ASP A 112 -3.23 9.59 9.11
CA ASP A 112 -4.61 9.46 9.60
C ASP A 112 -4.77 8.14 10.38
N GLY A 113 -4.39 8.18 11.66
CA GLY A 113 -4.44 7.01 12.54
C GLY A 113 -5.85 6.46 12.71
N ALA A 114 -6.87 7.32 12.79
CA ALA A 114 -8.24 6.89 13.01
C ALA A 114 -8.80 6.10 11.81
N THR A 115 -8.59 6.59 10.59
CA THR A 115 -8.99 5.87 9.37
C THR A 115 -8.19 4.60 9.20
N ARG A 116 -6.86 4.66 9.40
CA ARG A 116 -5.99 3.49 9.35
C ARG A 116 -6.50 2.37 10.27
N ASP A 117 -6.74 2.67 11.54
CA ASP A 117 -7.11 1.65 12.53
C ASP A 117 -8.43 0.96 12.19
N ARG A 118 -9.42 1.71 11.68
CA ARG A 118 -10.69 1.16 11.19
C ARG A 118 -10.50 0.24 9.98
N VAL A 119 -9.68 0.65 9.02
CA VAL A 119 -9.40 -0.14 7.82
C VAL A 119 -8.59 -1.39 8.16
N GLU A 120 -7.57 -1.28 9.02
CA GLU A 120 -6.76 -2.42 9.46
C GLU A 120 -7.58 -3.44 10.26
N GLU A 121 -8.55 -2.98 11.07
CA GLU A 121 -9.50 -3.88 11.74
C GLU A 121 -10.32 -4.68 10.72
N THR A 122 -10.79 -4.02 9.68
CA THR A 122 -11.49 -4.66 8.56
C THR A 122 -10.61 -5.70 7.87
N TYR A 123 -9.34 -5.37 7.62
CA TYR A 123 -8.37 -6.32 7.04
C TYR A 123 -8.18 -7.55 7.92
N ARG A 124 -8.11 -7.38 9.25
CA ARG A 124 -7.98 -8.51 10.20
C ARG A 124 -9.19 -9.45 10.13
N ARG A 125 -10.42 -8.90 10.07
CA ARG A 125 -11.64 -9.71 9.93
C ARG A 125 -11.66 -10.50 8.62
N VAL A 126 -11.36 -9.84 7.51
CA VAL A 126 -11.30 -10.50 6.19
C VAL A 126 -10.22 -11.57 6.18
N ARG A 127 -9.02 -11.26 6.73
CA ARG A 127 -7.92 -12.23 6.78
C ARG A 127 -8.24 -13.45 7.63
N ALA A 128 -8.98 -13.31 8.70
CA ALA A 128 -9.44 -14.44 9.50
C ALA A 128 -10.30 -15.40 8.66
N LYS A 129 -11.29 -14.86 7.92
CA LYS A 129 -12.14 -15.65 7.00
C LYS A 129 -11.32 -16.30 5.88
N GLU A 130 -10.32 -15.60 5.34
CA GLU A 130 -9.40 -16.18 4.33
C GLU A 130 -8.58 -17.35 4.89
N ARG A 131 -8.11 -17.25 6.15
CA ARG A 131 -7.39 -18.35 6.81
C ARG A 131 -8.25 -19.60 6.96
N ASP A 132 -9.51 -19.43 7.34
CA ASP A 132 -10.45 -20.56 7.45
C ASP A 132 -10.67 -21.23 6.07
N LEU A 133 -10.80 -20.42 5.02
CA LEU A 133 -10.94 -20.93 3.66
C LEU A 133 -9.64 -21.61 3.18
N GLN A 134 -8.48 -21.03 3.52
CA GLN A 134 -7.17 -21.59 3.21
C GLN A 134 -6.94 -22.94 3.88
N ALA A 135 -7.37 -23.09 5.14
CA ALA A 135 -7.28 -24.34 5.89
C ALA A 135 -8.14 -25.46 5.24
N ARG A 136 -9.17 -25.10 4.47
CA ARG A 136 -9.99 -26.03 3.67
C ARG A 136 -9.41 -26.32 2.29
N GLY A 137 -8.18 -25.90 2.00
CA GLY A 137 -7.46 -26.19 0.76
C GLY A 137 -7.72 -25.22 -0.40
N ALA A 138 -8.26 -24.04 -0.15
CA ALA A 138 -8.49 -23.05 -1.21
C ALA A 138 -7.17 -22.57 -1.83
N SER A 139 -7.17 -22.42 -3.14
CA SER A 139 -6.07 -21.87 -3.92
C SER A 139 -5.89 -20.35 -3.67
N ARG A 140 -4.72 -19.82 -4.01
CA ARG A 140 -4.45 -18.36 -3.92
C ARG A 140 -5.45 -17.52 -4.71
N HIS A 141 -5.88 -18.00 -5.86
CA HIS A 141 -6.88 -17.33 -6.70
C HIS A 141 -8.23 -17.26 -5.97
N GLN A 142 -8.71 -18.39 -5.44
CA GLN A 142 -9.96 -18.45 -4.67
C GLN A 142 -9.91 -17.56 -3.42
N LEU A 143 -8.77 -17.50 -2.72
CA LEU A 143 -8.60 -16.59 -1.59
C LEU A 143 -8.70 -15.12 -2.01
N GLY A 144 -8.09 -14.75 -3.14
CA GLY A 144 -8.19 -13.39 -3.68
C GLY A 144 -9.62 -13.00 -4.05
N GLU A 145 -10.34 -13.88 -4.74
CA GLU A 145 -11.74 -13.63 -5.14
C GLU A 145 -12.69 -13.54 -3.94
N PHE A 146 -12.58 -14.50 -3.03
CA PHE A 146 -13.38 -14.51 -1.80
C PHE A 146 -13.07 -13.28 -0.96
N GLY A 147 -11.79 -13.06 -0.63
CA GLY A 147 -11.36 -11.93 0.19
C GLY A 147 -11.68 -10.57 -0.44
N GLY A 148 -11.62 -10.47 -1.78
CA GLY A 148 -12.01 -9.25 -2.51
C GLY A 148 -13.47 -8.90 -2.31
N ARG A 149 -14.38 -9.88 -2.43
CA ARG A 149 -15.82 -9.66 -2.16
C ARG A 149 -16.09 -9.29 -0.70
N GLU A 150 -15.48 -10.03 0.24
CA GLU A 150 -15.62 -9.75 1.67
C GLU A 150 -15.11 -8.35 2.00
N LEU A 151 -13.92 -7.99 1.50
CA LEU A 151 -13.33 -6.68 1.76
C LEU A 151 -14.15 -5.55 1.15
N ALA A 152 -14.65 -5.71 -0.07
CA ALA A 152 -15.52 -4.70 -0.69
C ALA A 152 -16.79 -4.44 0.14
N ALA A 153 -17.43 -5.48 0.66
CA ALA A 153 -18.60 -5.36 1.53
C ALA A 153 -18.26 -4.64 2.85
N GLU A 154 -17.14 -4.99 3.47
CA GLU A 154 -16.69 -4.36 4.72
C GLU A 154 -16.29 -2.88 4.51
N LEU A 155 -15.63 -2.55 3.38
CA LEU A 155 -15.30 -1.16 3.03
C LEU A 155 -16.58 -0.34 2.79
N ALA A 156 -17.57 -0.92 2.12
CA ALA A 156 -18.87 -0.26 1.92
C ALA A 156 -19.56 0.05 3.25
N ALA A 157 -19.49 -0.86 4.23
CA ALA A 157 -20.00 -0.62 5.58
C ALA A 157 -19.23 0.49 6.35
N LEU A 158 -17.98 0.73 5.97
CA LEU A 158 -17.19 1.87 6.49
C LEU A 158 -17.49 3.20 5.80
N GLY A 159 -18.31 3.19 4.74
CA GLY A 159 -18.65 4.38 3.94
C GLY A 159 -17.79 4.53 2.68
N PHE A 160 -17.05 3.49 2.27
CA PHE A 160 -16.29 3.44 1.02
C PHE A 160 -16.91 2.42 0.07
N PRO A 161 -17.75 2.83 -0.91
CA PRO A 161 -18.44 1.92 -1.83
C PRO A 161 -17.50 1.00 -2.61
N SER A 162 -16.26 1.44 -2.84
CA SER A 162 -15.21 0.65 -3.49
C SER A 162 -13.83 1.00 -2.93
N LEU A 163 -12.79 0.23 -3.29
CA LEU A 163 -11.40 0.59 -3.00
C LEU A 163 -11.02 1.91 -3.69
N HIS A 164 -11.54 2.15 -4.88
CA HIS A 164 -11.31 3.41 -5.59
C HIS A 164 -11.88 4.61 -4.81
N ASP A 165 -13.11 4.50 -4.29
CA ASP A 165 -13.70 5.57 -3.46
C ASP A 165 -12.89 5.78 -2.16
N MET A 166 -12.42 4.70 -1.53
CA MET A 166 -11.49 4.82 -0.41
C MET A 166 -10.21 5.57 -0.82
N THR A 167 -9.65 5.27 -2.00
CA THR A 167 -8.46 5.96 -2.53
C THR A 167 -8.71 7.46 -2.69
N LEU A 168 -9.84 7.85 -3.29
CA LEU A 168 -10.19 9.27 -3.51
C LEU A 168 -10.39 10.05 -2.20
N VAL A 169 -10.80 9.38 -1.12
CA VAL A 169 -10.99 10.01 0.18
C VAL A 169 -9.72 10.00 1.04
N THR A 170 -9.00 8.88 1.07
CA THR A 170 -7.87 8.73 2.01
C THR A 170 -6.59 9.38 1.50
N LEU A 171 -6.32 9.35 0.19
CA LEU A 171 -5.09 9.92 -0.37
C LEU A 171 -4.97 11.44 -0.10
N PRO A 172 -5.98 12.27 -0.36
CA PRO A 172 -5.91 13.69 0.00
C PRO A 172 -5.65 13.92 1.49
N ARG A 173 -6.33 13.17 2.37
CA ARG A 173 -6.19 13.31 3.83
C ARG A 173 -4.77 12.98 4.31
N GLU A 174 -4.20 11.89 3.83
CA GLU A 174 -2.85 11.48 4.18
C GLU A 174 -1.80 12.49 3.69
N VAL A 175 -1.98 13.03 2.46
CA VAL A 175 -1.10 14.07 1.92
C VAL A 175 -1.22 15.37 2.71
N ALA A 176 -2.43 15.82 3.02
CA ALA A 176 -2.64 17.02 3.83
C ALA A 176 -2.01 16.89 5.22
N ALA A 177 -2.17 15.74 5.86
CA ALA A 177 -1.58 15.47 7.17
C ALA A 177 -0.03 15.47 7.11
N LEU A 178 0.59 14.94 6.04
CA LEU A 178 2.04 15.05 5.82
C LEU A 178 2.50 16.51 5.68
N VAL A 179 1.79 17.29 4.87
CA VAL A 179 2.12 18.72 4.67
C VAL A 179 2.00 19.48 5.99
N THR A 180 0.95 19.22 6.76
CA THR A 180 0.75 19.81 8.09
C THR A 180 1.87 19.42 9.07
N ALA A 181 2.40 18.21 8.95
CA ALA A 181 3.57 17.75 9.73
C ALA A 181 4.91 18.34 9.23
N GLY A 182 4.89 19.27 8.26
CA GLY A 182 6.07 19.93 7.75
C GLY A 182 6.89 19.13 6.74
N VAL A 183 6.33 18.06 6.20
CA VAL A 183 6.98 17.30 5.12
C VAL A 183 6.92 18.12 3.84
N ARG A 184 8.10 18.43 3.28
CA ARG A 184 8.18 19.13 2.01
C ARG A 184 7.98 18.15 0.87
N VAL A 185 6.83 18.27 0.20
CA VAL A 185 6.62 17.57 -1.07
C VAL A 185 7.44 18.31 -2.15
N PRO A 186 8.40 17.67 -2.82
CA PRO A 186 9.21 18.33 -3.83
C PRO A 186 8.34 18.88 -4.96
N ALA A 187 8.47 20.19 -5.24
CA ALA A 187 7.75 20.86 -6.33
C ALA A 187 8.21 20.36 -7.73
N ALA A 188 9.44 19.84 -7.81
CA ALA A 188 9.99 19.22 -9.01
C ALA A 188 10.68 17.91 -8.60
N ALA A 189 10.20 16.78 -9.09
CA ALA A 189 10.84 15.50 -8.88
C ALA A 189 11.67 15.13 -10.13
N PRO A 190 12.80 14.42 -9.96
CA PRO A 190 13.52 13.82 -11.07
C PRO A 190 12.60 13.00 -11.97
N GLU A 191 12.97 12.83 -13.25
CA GLU A 191 12.21 12.01 -14.19
C GLU A 191 11.87 10.65 -13.57
N GLY A 192 10.56 10.35 -13.47
CA GLY A 192 10.02 9.17 -12.75
C GLY A 192 9.28 9.50 -11.44
N LEU A 193 9.72 10.47 -10.65
CA LEU A 193 8.98 10.98 -9.49
C LEU A 193 7.98 12.09 -9.85
N GLY A 194 8.09 12.68 -11.04
CA GLY A 194 7.21 13.78 -11.48
C GLY A 194 5.72 13.43 -11.53
N ALA A 195 5.37 12.16 -11.69
CA ALA A 195 3.97 11.72 -11.60
C ALA A 195 3.46 11.74 -10.15
N VAL A 196 4.28 11.32 -9.19
CA VAL A 196 3.94 11.34 -7.77
C VAL A 196 3.87 12.76 -7.24
N ALA A 197 4.85 13.60 -7.56
CA ALA A 197 4.84 15.00 -7.20
C ALA A 197 3.63 15.72 -7.82
N ARG A 198 3.24 15.40 -9.05
CA ARG A 198 2.00 15.94 -9.67
C ARG A 198 0.74 15.45 -8.96
N ILE A 199 0.67 14.19 -8.56
CA ILE A 199 -0.46 13.66 -7.80
C ILE A 199 -0.51 14.34 -6.43
N LEU A 200 0.60 14.41 -5.71
CA LEU A 200 0.69 15.06 -4.42
C LEU A 200 0.39 16.57 -4.52
N ASN A 201 0.89 17.25 -5.55
CA ASN A 201 0.62 18.67 -5.79
C ASN A 201 -0.83 18.91 -6.27
N ALA A 202 -1.41 18.03 -7.10
CA ALA A 202 -2.80 18.14 -7.51
C ALA A 202 -3.74 17.96 -6.32
N VAL A 203 -3.47 17.00 -5.44
CA VAL A 203 -4.22 16.78 -4.21
C VAL A 203 -4.10 17.98 -3.26
N ALA A 204 -2.90 18.53 -3.06
CA ALA A 204 -2.68 19.73 -2.25
C ALA A 204 -3.32 21.00 -2.84
N ALA A 205 -3.59 21.03 -4.16
CA ALA A 205 -4.29 22.14 -4.79
C ALA A 205 -5.82 22.04 -4.63
N MET A 206 -6.38 20.83 -4.55
CA MET A 206 -7.82 20.60 -4.37
C MET A 206 -8.35 21.02 -2.98
N GLU A 207 -7.48 21.20 -1.99
CA GLU A 207 -7.86 21.67 -0.64
C GLU A 207 -7.86 23.20 -0.50
N LYS A 208 -7.52 23.94 -1.56
CA LYS A 208 -7.49 25.41 -1.54
C LYS A 208 -8.68 26.07 -2.20
N ASP A 209 -9.58 25.29 -2.81
CA ASP A 209 -10.85 25.69 -3.39
C ASP A 209 -12.02 25.22 -2.50
#